data_ee101bd7012abd726320976cba249e67
#
_entry.id   ee101bd7012abd726320976cba249e67
#
_cell.length_a   1.000
_cell.length_b   1.000
_cell.length_c   1.000
_cell.angle_alpha   90.00
_cell.angle_beta   90.00
_cell.angle_gamma   90.00
#
_symmetry.space_group_name_H-M   'P 1'
#
loop_
_entity.id
_entity.type
_entity.pdbx_description
1 polymer ?
#
loop_
_entity_poly.entity_id
_entity_poly.type
_entity_poly.pdbx_seq_one_letter_code
_entity_poly.pdbx_strand_id
1 'polypeptide(L)'
;MTELFTLEWLGGVAEHHFRKARPEDDLPWGSLDASHYSASLLAAAREVWTGVAMSEYAAICAFSEVVGALAAARAPLDLIGMTSDFLADEVHHVELASRLLMRLGGAAPKPFDAARLTPTTAPGLTPLQRASELVVRVGCIAETFASETAVPMMRETTHPLVRAVYQTILRDEARHCRFGSLYFEWAGER
;
A
#
# COMPACT_ATOMS: atom_id res chain seq x y z
N MET A 1 -6.52 25.39 -8.71
CA MET A 1 -5.45 25.13 -7.73
C MET A 1 -5.22 23.64 -7.72
N THR A 2 -3.98 23.20 -7.79
CA THR A 2 -3.64 21.77 -7.69
C THR A 2 -3.84 21.34 -6.23
N GLU A 3 -4.67 20.34 -6.00
CA GLU A 3 -4.85 19.77 -4.67
C GLU A 3 -3.56 19.04 -4.26
N LEU A 4 -3.18 19.14 -2.99
CA LEU A 4 -2.02 18.44 -2.45
C LEU A 4 -2.47 17.18 -1.73
N PHE A 5 -1.64 16.15 -1.78
CA PHE A 5 -1.87 14.93 -1.02
C PHE A 5 -1.82 15.22 0.48
N THR A 6 -2.93 14.97 1.15
CA THR A 6 -3.08 15.12 2.61
C THR A 6 -3.83 13.91 3.16
N LEU A 7 -3.52 13.54 4.38
CA LEU A 7 -4.17 12.45 5.11
C LEU A 7 -4.73 12.97 6.42
N GLU A 8 -5.88 12.45 6.81
CA GLU A 8 -6.54 12.78 8.06
C GLU A 8 -6.81 11.51 8.87
N TRP A 9 -6.62 11.59 10.17
CA TRP A 9 -6.90 10.52 11.11
C TRP A 9 -8.00 10.97 12.07
N LEU A 10 -9.19 10.37 11.93
CA LEU A 10 -10.37 10.78 12.71
C LEU A 10 -10.24 10.44 14.20
N GLY A 11 -9.60 9.32 14.54
CA GLY A 11 -9.49 8.82 15.90
C GLY A 11 -10.79 8.17 16.42
N GLY A 12 -10.88 8.02 17.75
CA GLY A 12 -12.10 7.58 18.42
C GLY A 12 -12.53 6.16 18.04
N VAL A 13 -13.84 5.98 17.77
CA VAL A 13 -14.43 4.66 17.48
C VAL A 13 -13.86 4.05 16.21
N ALA A 14 -13.60 4.85 15.17
CA ALA A 14 -13.03 4.37 13.92
C ALA A 14 -11.63 3.81 14.13
N GLU A 15 -10.77 4.54 14.83
CA GLU A 15 -9.44 4.09 15.19
C GLU A 15 -9.47 2.84 16.07
N HIS A 16 -10.31 2.82 17.11
CA HIS A 16 -10.45 1.66 17.98
C HIS A 16 -10.83 0.40 17.19
N HIS A 17 -11.75 0.53 16.22
CA HIS A 17 -12.13 -0.59 15.36
C HIS A 17 -10.96 -1.07 14.50
N PHE A 18 -10.23 -0.15 13.88
CA PHE A 18 -9.06 -0.46 13.07
C PHE A 18 -7.97 -1.17 13.90
N ARG A 19 -7.67 -0.67 15.11
CA ARG A 19 -6.66 -1.24 16.01
C ARG A 19 -6.98 -2.65 16.51
N LYS A 20 -8.24 -3.06 16.52
CA LYS A 20 -8.60 -4.46 16.84
C LYS A 20 -8.08 -5.45 15.81
N ALA A 21 -8.10 -5.08 14.53
CA ALA A 21 -7.62 -5.93 13.45
C ALA A 21 -6.12 -5.69 13.15
N ARG A 22 -5.66 -4.48 13.37
CA ARG A 22 -4.27 -4.04 13.12
C ARG A 22 -3.72 -3.30 14.35
N PRO A 23 -3.21 -4.04 15.37
CA PRO A 23 -2.56 -3.42 16.52
C PRO A 23 -1.37 -2.56 16.08
N GLU A 24 -1.03 -1.55 16.89
CA GLU A 24 0.19 -0.77 16.64
C GLU A 24 1.43 -1.67 16.65
N ASP A 25 2.32 -1.45 15.71
CA ASP A 25 3.61 -2.11 15.69
C ASP A 25 4.54 -1.53 16.75
N ASP A 26 5.24 -2.41 17.46
CA ASP A 26 6.31 -2.05 18.37
C ASP A 26 7.62 -1.77 17.60
N LEU A 27 7.58 -0.71 16.78
CA LEU A 27 8.75 -0.26 16.03
C LEU A 27 9.54 0.78 16.83
N PRO A 28 10.86 0.93 16.58
CA PRO A 28 11.71 1.83 17.33
C PRO A 28 11.49 3.32 16.97
N TRP A 29 10.25 3.81 17.07
CA TRP A 29 9.84 5.17 16.67
C TRP A 29 10.67 6.28 17.33
N GLY A 30 11.14 6.05 18.55
CA GLY A 30 11.98 6.98 19.29
C GLY A 30 13.44 7.05 18.81
N SER A 31 13.88 6.15 17.92
CA SER A 31 15.27 6.10 17.47
C SER A 31 15.61 7.15 16.41
N LEU A 32 14.60 7.72 15.72
CA LEU A 32 14.80 8.73 14.67
C LEU A 32 14.76 10.13 15.26
N ASP A 33 15.92 10.78 15.31
CA ASP A 33 16.07 12.20 15.61
C ASP A 33 16.51 12.95 14.36
N ALA A 34 15.58 13.72 13.77
CA ALA A 34 15.81 14.47 12.55
C ALA A 34 16.93 15.51 12.68
N SER A 35 17.25 15.97 13.91
CA SER A 35 18.32 16.98 14.14
C SER A 35 19.71 16.46 13.78
N HIS A 36 19.90 15.15 13.69
CA HIS A 36 21.19 14.54 13.33
C HIS A 36 21.44 14.48 11.81
N TYR A 37 20.51 14.93 10.99
CA TYR A 37 20.61 14.82 9.53
C TYR A 37 20.61 16.20 8.86
N SER A 38 21.26 16.28 7.69
CA SER A 38 21.25 17.51 6.92
C SER A 38 19.86 17.83 6.35
N ALA A 39 19.55 19.10 6.17
CA ALA A 39 18.28 19.54 5.59
C ALA A 39 18.04 18.92 4.20
N SER A 40 19.09 18.75 3.39
CA SER A 40 19.01 18.14 2.07
C SER A 40 18.64 16.65 2.13
N LEU A 41 19.22 15.90 3.09
CA LEU A 41 18.88 14.49 3.28
C LEU A 41 17.45 14.31 3.78
N LEU A 42 17.02 15.16 4.73
CA LEU A 42 15.63 15.14 5.22
C LEU A 42 14.64 15.49 4.10
N ALA A 43 14.98 16.47 3.24
CA ALA A 43 14.14 16.81 2.09
C ALA A 43 14.01 15.62 1.12
N ALA A 44 15.12 14.97 0.78
CA ALA A 44 15.11 13.78 -0.08
C ALA A 44 14.32 12.62 0.55
N ALA A 45 14.51 12.36 1.84
CA ALA A 45 13.76 11.33 2.55
C ALA A 45 12.25 11.60 2.57
N ARG A 46 11.84 12.86 2.79
CA ARG A 46 10.43 13.24 2.71
C ARG A 46 9.84 13.05 1.33
N GLU A 47 10.58 13.38 0.27
CA GLU A 47 10.15 13.12 -1.11
C GLU A 47 9.88 11.65 -1.37
N VAL A 48 10.79 10.78 -0.95
CA VAL A 48 10.65 9.33 -1.11
C VAL A 48 9.45 8.82 -0.33
N TRP A 49 9.38 9.10 0.98
CA TRP A 49 8.32 8.56 1.83
C TRP A 49 6.93 9.13 1.56
N THR A 50 6.84 10.38 1.05
CA THR A 50 5.57 10.90 0.53
C THR A 50 5.13 10.11 -0.70
N GLY A 51 6.08 9.76 -1.58
CA GLY A 51 5.82 8.88 -2.72
C GLY A 51 5.31 7.50 -2.29
N VAL A 52 5.94 6.88 -1.28
CA VAL A 52 5.48 5.61 -0.69
C VAL A 52 4.05 5.75 -0.15
N ALA A 53 3.78 6.73 0.72
CA ALA A 53 2.44 6.93 1.27
C ALA A 53 1.36 7.12 0.19
N MET A 54 1.67 7.82 -0.90
CA MET A 54 0.76 7.99 -2.03
C MET A 54 0.56 6.69 -2.82
N SER A 55 1.60 5.89 -2.99
CA SER A 55 1.53 4.58 -3.66
C SER A 55 0.64 3.62 -2.90
N GLU A 56 0.87 3.47 -1.59
CA GLU A 56 0.05 2.64 -0.71
C GLU A 56 -1.41 3.12 -0.67
N TYR A 57 -1.62 4.44 -0.64
CA TYR A 57 -2.97 5.00 -0.71
C TYR A 57 -3.66 4.66 -2.05
N ALA A 58 -2.94 4.67 -3.17
CA ALA A 58 -3.47 4.25 -4.45
C ALA A 58 -3.75 2.73 -4.49
N ALA A 59 -2.95 1.91 -3.79
CA ALA A 59 -3.17 0.47 -3.68
C ALA A 59 -4.48 0.15 -2.95
N ILE A 60 -4.90 0.93 -1.93
CA ILE A 60 -6.22 0.81 -1.30
C ILE A 60 -7.33 0.88 -2.36
N CYS A 61 -7.28 1.88 -3.23
CA CYS A 61 -8.27 2.05 -4.30
C CYS A 61 -8.20 0.91 -5.32
N ALA A 62 -7.00 0.51 -5.71
CA ALA A 62 -6.78 -0.56 -6.67
C ALA A 62 -7.30 -1.92 -6.17
N PHE A 63 -6.99 -2.31 -4.94
CA PHE A 63 -7.50 -3.55 -4.35
C PHE A 63 -9.01 -3.53 -4.10
N SER A 64 -9.60 -2.36 -3.81
CA SER A 64 -11.06 -2.26 -3.71
C SER A 64 -11.76 -2.62 -5.04
N GLU A 65 -11.17 -2.22 -6.16
CA GLU A 65 -11.64 -2.61 -7.50
C GLU A 65 -11.44 -4.10 -7.78
N VAL A 66 -10.32 -4.69 -7.31
CA VAL A 66 -10.07 -6.14 -7.41
C VAL A 66 -11.13 -6.90 -6.64
N VAL A 67 -11.43 -6.53 -5.38
CA VAL A 67 -12.47 -7.17 -4.55
C VAL A 67 -13.83 -7.12 -5.26
N GLY A 68 -14.24 -5.96 -5.79
CA GLY A 68 -15.48 -5.81 -6.52
C GLY A 68 -15.54 -6.68 -7.80
N ALA A 69 -14.43 -6.76 -8.53
CA ALA A 69 -14.34 -7.58 -9.74
C ALA A 69 -14.38 -9.09 -9.44
N LEU A 70 -13.71 -9.55 -8.38
CA LEU A 70 -13.75 -10.93 -7.92
C LEU A 70 -15.17 -11.35 -7.53
N ALA A 71 -15.88 -10.49 -6.78
CA ALA A 71 -17.27 -10.74 -6.40
C ALA A 71 -18.19 -10.82 -7.64
N ALA A 72 -18.03 -9.92 -8.61
CA ALA A 72 -18.78 -9.95 -9.87
C ALA A 72 -18.47 -11.20 -10.72
N ALA A 73 -17.22 -11.67 -10.69
CA ALA A 73 -16.80 -12.91 -11.35
C ALA A 73 -17.20 -14.19 -10.59
N ARG A 74 -17.84 -14.07 -9.42
CA ARG A 74 -18.20 -15.19 -8.53
C ARG A 74 -16.98 -16.02 -8.13
N ALA A 75 -15.88 -15.34 -7.83
CA ALA A 75 -14.69 -15.98 -7.31
C ALA A 75 -14.96 -16.69 -5.95
N PRO A 76 -14.16 -17.69 -5.57
CA PRO A 76 -14.24 -18.31 -4.26
C PRO A 76 -14.18 -17.28 -3.12
N LEU A 77 -14.95 -17.52 -2.07
CA LEU A 77 -15.09 -16.55 -0.97
C LEU A 77 -13.77 -16.30 -0.24
N ASP A 78 -12.90 -17.28 -0.15
CA ASP A 78 -11.58 -17.17 0.44
C ASP A 78 -10.62 -16.32 -0.40
N LEU A 79 -10.70 -16.34 -1.74
CA LEU A 79 -9.97 -15.38 -2.59
C LEU A 79 -10.46 -13.95 -2.38
N ILE A 80 -11.78 -13.75 -2.29
CA ILE A 80 -12.37 -12.43 -1.98
C ILE A 80 -11.93 -11.97 -0.58
N GLY A 81 -11.98 -12.87 0.40
CA GLY A 81 -11.56 -12.60 1.77
C GLY A 81 -10.09 -12.22 1.88
N MET A 82 -9.20 -12.97 1.21
CA MET A 82 -7.78 -12.69 1.16
C MET A 82 -7.50 -11.29 0.58
N THR A 83 -8.14 -10.93 -0.52
CA THR A 83 -7.97 -9.61 -1.15
C THR A 83 -8.55 -8.49 -0.29
N SER A 84 -9.62 -8.76 0.46
CA SER A 84 -10.19 -7.80 1.41
C SER A 84 -9.26 -7.54 2.60
N ASP A 85 -8.46 -8.53 3.01
CA ASP A 85 -7.45 -8.38 4.07
C ASP A 85 -6.29 -7.48 3.60
N PHE A 86 -5.92 -7.55 2.31
CA PHE A 86 -4.91 -6.65 1.73
C PHE A 86 -5.29 -5.17 1.85
N LEU A 87 -6.57 -4.81 1.73
CA LEU A 87 -7.02 -3.44 1.94
C LEU A 87 -6.64 -2.91 3.34
N ALA A 88 -6.70 -3.76 4.35
CA ALA A 88 -6.31 -3.36 5.70
C ALA A 88 -4.77 -3.28 5.86
N ASP A 89 -4.03 -4.11 5.13
CA ASP A 89 -2.57 -4.00 5.06
C ASP A 89 -2.15 -2.68 4.41
N GLU A 90 -2.76 -2.30 3.27
CA GLU A 90 -2.46 -1.04 2.58
C GLU A 90 -2.75 0.20 3.45
N VAL A 91 -3.88 0.20 4.19
CA VAL A 91 -4.17 1.27 5.16
C VAL A 91 -3.07 1.34 6.23
N HIS A 92 -2.57 0.19 6.69
CA HIS A 92 -1.49 0.13 7.66
C HIS A 92 -0.16 0.63 7.07
N HIS A 93 0.16 0.28 5.83
CA HIS A 93 1.35 0.78 5.13
C HIS A 93 1.33 2.31 4.98
N VAL A 94 0.19 2.89 4.62
CA VAL A 94 -0.02 4.35 4.60
C VAL A 94 0.24 4.94 5.99
N GLU A 95 -0.26 4.32 7.04
CA GLU A 95 -0.01 4.77 8.42
C GLU A 95 1.47 4.76 8.78
N LEU A 96 2.18 3.65 8.51
CA LEU A 96 3.61 3.52 8.77
C LEU A 96 4.43 4.60 8.05
N ALA A 97 4.17 4.80 6.76
CA ALA A 97 4.82 5.83 5.96
C ALA A 97 4.52 7.23 6.51
N SER A 98 3.27 7.51 6.90
CA SER A 98 2.84 8.80 7.46
C SER A 98 3.49 9.08 8.81
N ARG A 99 3.57 8.10 9.70
CA ARG A 99 4.24 8.23 11.00
C ARG A 99 5.74 8.51 10.83
N LEU A 100 6.38 7.84 9.85
CA LEU A 100 7.77 8.12 9.53
C LEU A 100 7.96 9.55 8.97
N LEU A 101 7.07 10.01 8.10
CA LEU A 101 7.07 11.38 7.59
C LEU A 101 6.94 12.42 8.71
N MET A 102 6.10 12.17 9.71
CA MET A 102 5.99 13.05 10.89
C MET A 102 7.32 13.15 11.64
N ARG A 103 8.08 12.04 11.76
CA ARG A 103 9.41 12.04 12.37
C ARG A 103 10.47 12.77 11.52
N LEU A 104 10.29 12.83 10.20
CA LEU A 104 11.15 13.55 9.27
C LEU A 104 10.79 15.04 9.15
N GLY A 105 9.78 15.53 9.87
CA GLY A 105 9.35 16.92 9.83
C GLY A 105 8.22 17.21 8.84
N GLY A 106 7.46 16.21 8.45
CA GLY A 106 6.27 16.30 7.60
C GLY A 106 6.47 15.80 6.17
N ALA A 107 5.39 15.74 5.41
CA ALA A 107 5.40 15.31 4.03
C ALA A 107 5.98 16.36 3.09
N ALA A 108 6.52 15.91 1.94
CA ALA A 108 6.82 16.80 0.83
C ALA A 108 5.52 17.21 0.11
N PRO A 109 5.40 18.45 -0.40
CA PRO A 109 4.21 18.86 -1.14
C PRO A 109 4.15 18.13 -2.49
N LYS A 110 3.21 17.20 -2.64
CA LYS A 110 2.98 16.46 -3.89
C LYS A 110 1.58 16.70 -4.41
N PRO A 111 1.41 16.92 -5.73
CA PRO A 111 0.10 17.02 -6.36
C PRO A 111 -0.68 15.72 -6.16
N PHE A 112 -1.97 15.86 -5.86
CA PHE A 112 -2.90 14.76 -5.73
C PHE A 112 -3.98 14.85 -6.80
N ASP A 113 -4.22 13.73 -7.49
CA ASP A 113 -5.26 13.61 -8.51
C ASP A 113 -6.09 12.36 -8.24
N ALA A 114 -7.23 12.53 -7.61
CA ALA A 114 -8.14 11.44 -7.25
C ALA A 114 -8.62 10.64 -8.48
N ALA A 115 -8.70 11.25 -9.67
CA ALA A 115 -9.12 10.56 -10.88
C ALA A 115 -8.13 9.47 -11.34
N ARG A 116 -6.89 9.51 -10.86
CA ARG A 116 -5.84 8.54 -11.19
C ARG A 116 -5.77 7.36 -10.23
N LEU A 117 -6.52 7.36 -9.15
CA LEU A 117 -6.49 6.30 -8.13
C LEU A 117 -7.22 5.04 -8.59
N THR A 118 -8.28 5.17 -9.38
CA THR A 118 -9.07 4.03 -9.81
C THR A 118 -8.48 3.44 -11.10
N PRO A 119 -8.04 2.18 -11.09
CA PRO A 119 -7.55 1.53 -12.29
C PRO A 119 -8.68 1.36 -13.32
N THR A 120 -8.45 1.82 -14.52
CA THR A 120 -9.37 1.61 -15.64
C THR A 120 -9.11 0.26 -16.30
N THR A 121 -10.16 -0.42 -16.74
CA THR A 121 -10.07 -1.68 -17.49
C THR A 121 -10.59 -1.49 -18.92
N ALA A 122 -10.24 -2.42 -19.82
CA ALA A 122 -10.77 -2.40 -21.19
C ALA A 122 -12.30 -2.46 -21.20
N PRO A 123 -12.97 -1.77 -22.13
CA PRO A 123 -14.42 -1.83 -22.24
C PRO A 123 -14.91 -3.20 -22.76
N GLY A 124 -16.11 -3.60 -22.36
CA GLY A 124 -16.78 -4.81 -22.90
C GLY A 124 -16.25 -6.14 -22.37
N LEU A 125 -15.41 -6.12 -21.32
CA LEU A 125 -14.94 -7.35 -20.69
C LEU A 125 -16.07 -8.07 -19.93
N THR A 126 -16.07 -9.39 -19.98
CA THR A 126 -16.85 -10.20 -19.03
C THR A 126 -16.36 -9.98 -17.60
N PRO A 127 -17.17 -10.30 -16.56
CA PRO A 127 -16.71 -10.19 -15.18
C PRO A 127 -15.40 -10.91 -14.89
N LEU A 128 -15.22 -12.13 -15.43
CA LEU A 128 -13.99 -12.90 -15.25
C LEU A 128 -12.79 -12.22 -15.95
N GLN A 129 -12.96 -11.73 -17.17
CA GLN A 129 -11.89 -11.02 -17.88
C GLN A 129 -11.50 -9.73 -17.17
N ARG A 130 -12.49 -8.96 -16.65
CA ARG A 130 -12.21 -7.76 -15.86
C ARG A 130 -11.43 -8.10 -14.57
N ALA A 131 -11.84 -9.14 -13.86
CA ALA A 131 -11.12 -9.60 -12.68
C ALA A 131 -9.68 -10.02 -13.03
N SER A 132 -9.49 -10.77 -14.12
CA SER A 132 -8.16 -11.19 -14.58
C SER A 132 -7.27 -10.02 -14.95
N GLU A 133 -7.79 -9.01 -15.68
CA GLU A 133 -7.01 -7.82 -16.00
C GLU A 133 -6.57 -7.05 -14.75
N LEU A 134 -7.48 -6.86 -13.79
CA LEU A 134 -7.15 -6.18 -12.53
C LEU A 134 -6.15 -6.97 -11.69
N VAL A 135 -6.32 -8.29 -11.58
CA VAL A 135 -5.36 -9.14 -10.83
C VAL A 135 -3.97 -9.10 -11.46
N VAL A 136 -3.86 -9.15 -12.79
CA VAL A 136 -2.56 -8.99 -13.47
C VAL A 136 -1.93 -7.64 -13.15
N ARG A 137 -2.69 -6.57 -13.30
CA ARG A 137 -2.15 -5.21 -13.17
C ARG A 137 -1.82 -4.84 -11.73
N VAL A 138 -2.71 -5.17 -10.80
CA VAL A 138 -2.56 -4.85 -9.38
C VAL A 138 -1.76 -5.95 -8.68
N GLY A 139 -2.28 -7.15 -8.57
CA GLY A 139 -1.69 -8.22 -7.76
C GLY A 139 -0.42 -8.85 -8.34
N CYS A 140 -0.17 -8.74 -9.67
CA CYS A 140 1.06 -9.29 -10.24
C CYS A 140 2.09 -8.19 -10.56
N ILE A 141 1.70 -7.17 -11.33
CA ILE A 141 2.68 -6.18 -11.83
C ILE A 141 3.00 -5.15 -10.76
N ALA A 142 1.97 -4.49 -10.18
CA ALA A 142 2.20 -3.40 -9.24
C ALA A 142 2.86 -3.91 -7.94
N GLU A 143 2.36 -5.00 -7.36
CA GLU A 143 2.93 -5.57 -6.13
C GLU A 143 4.37 -6.07 -6.32
N THR A 144 4.65 -6.74 -7.45
CA THR A 144 6.02 -7.15 -7.77
C THR A 144 6.93 -5.95 -7.91
N PHE A 145 6.48 -4.91 -8.61
CA PHE A 145 7.26 -3.67 -8.78
C PHE A 145 7.52 -2.97 -7.44
N ALA A 146 6.51 -2.88 -6.58
CA ALA A 146 6.64 -2.29 -5.24
C ALA A 146 7.67 -3.06 -4.40
N SER A 147 7.55 -4.39 -4.34
CA SER A 147 8.48 -5.27 -3.61
C SER A 147 9.91 -5.17 -4.15
N GLU A 148 10.10 -5.25 -5.47
CA GLU A 148 11.43 -5.17 -6.12
C GLU A 148 12.09 -3.80 -5.92
N THR A 149 11.28 -2.75 -5.73
CA THR A 149 11.77 -1.40 -5.40
C THR A 149 12.12 -1.27 -3.91
N ALA A 150 11.29 -1.81 -3.04
CA ALA A 150 11.44 -1.69 -1.58
C ALA A 150 12.61 -2.56 -1.03
N VAL A 151 12.86 -3.74 -1.60
CA VAL A 151 13.92 -4.66 -1.15
C VAL A 151 15.32 -4.02 -1.18
N PRO A 152 15.78 -3.40 -2.27
CA PRO A 152 17.06 -2.69 -2.27
C PRO A 152 17.09 -1.55 -1.26
N MET A 153 16.03 -0.75 -1.17
CA MET A 153 15.93 0.36 -0.21
C MET A 153 16.05 -0.11 1.23
N MET A 154 15.42 -1.24 1.57
CA MET A 154 15.56 -1.87 2.88
C MET A 154 17.00 -2.32 3.15
N ARG A 155 17.66 -2.91 2.16
CA ARG A 155 19.04 -3.42 2.30
C ARG A 155 20.06 -2.30 2.50
N GLU A 156 19.91 -1.21 1.76
CA GLU A 156 20.81 -0.06 1.79
C GLU A 156 20.60 0.84 3.02
N THR A 157 19.40 0.85 3.60
CA THR A 157 19.15 1.69 4.78
C THR A 157 19.90 1.20 6.01
N THR A 158 20.58 2.11 6.69
CA THR A 158 21.31 1.83 7.94
C THR A 158 20.49 2.18 9.18
N HIS A 159 19.43 2.99 9.03
CA HIS A 159 18.63 3.44 10.16
C HIS A 159 17.66 2.33 10.63
N PRO A 160 17.67 1.97 11.95
CA PRO A 160 16.87 0.83 12.44
C PRO A 160 15.37 1.00 12.25
N LEU A 161 14.81 2.19 12.49
CA LEU A 161 13.39 2.46 12.26
C LEU A 161 13.01 2.31 10.78
N VAL A 162 13.77 2.94 9.88
CA VAL A 162 13.47 2.89 8.43
C VAL A 162 13.53 1.46 7.92
N ARG A 163 14.53 0.69 8.35
CA ARG A 163 14.63 -0.73 8.03
C ARG A 163 13.44 -1.53 8.55
N ALA A 164 13.02 -1.29 9.80
CA ALA A 164 11.89 -1.99 10.41
C ALA A 164 10.57 -1.67 9.71
N VAL A 165 10.34 -0.43 9.29
CA VAL A 165 9.17 -0.04 8.49
C VAL A 165 9.15 -0.81 7.16
N TYR A 166 10.25 -0.82 6.39
CA TYR A 166 10.34 -1.60 5.17
C TYR A 166 10.12 -3.10 5.40
N GLN A 167 10.65 -3.67 6.49
CA GLN A 167 10.47 -5.08 6.82
C GLN A 167 9.00 -5.42 7.09
N THR A 168 8.27 -4.52 7.76
CA THR A 168 6.84 -4.70 8.00
C THR A 168 6.07 -4.70 6.69
N ILE A 169 6.26 -3.69 5.84
CA ILE A 169 5.62 -3.61 4.53
C ILE A 169 5.95 -4.85 3.70
N LEU A 170 7.23 -5.18 3.50
CA LEU A 170 7.66 -6.31 2.66
C LEU A 170 7.17 -7.68 3.15
N ARG A 171 6.97 -7.86 4.46
CA ARG A 171 6.36 -9.08 5.00
C ARG A 171 4.93 -9.26 4.48
N ASP A 172 4.16 -8.17 4.41
CA ASP A 172 2.77 -8.20 3.97
C ASP A 172 2.70 -8.29 2.44
N GLU A 173 3.56 -7.56 1.71
CA GLU A 173 3.71 -7.63 0.25
C GLU A 173 4.00 -9.04 -0.28
N ALA A 174 4.70 -9.87 0.48
CA ALA A 174 4.95 -11.26 0.10
C ALA A 174 3.65 -12.08 -0.09
N ARG A 175 2.57 -11.74 0.61
CA ARG A 175 1.25 -12.34 0.45
C ARG A 175 0.53 -11.77 -0.77
N HIS A 176 0.65 -10.48 -1.01
CA HIS A 176 0.06 -9.77 -2.15
C HIS A 176 0.64 -10.33 -3.47
N CYS A 177 1.96 -10.43 -3.58
CA CYS A 177 2.63 -11.01 -4.75
C CYS A 177 2.21 -12.46 -5.04
N ARG A 178 1.88 -13.25 -4.01
CA ARG A 178 1.46 -14.65 -4.18
C ARG A 178 0.03 -14.79 -4.69
N PHE A 179 -0.80 -13.79 -4.46
CA PHE A 179 -2.23 -13.83 -4.79
C PHE A 179 -2.50 -14.10 -6.27
N GLY A 180 -1.72 -13.51 -7.17
CA GLY A 180 -1.88 -13.70 -8.61
C GLY A 180 -1.83 -15.18 -9.02
N SER A 181 -0.88 -15.94 -8.47
CA SER A 181 -0.76 -17.38 -8.75
C SER A 181 -2.00 -18.15 -8.29
N LEU A 182 -2.46 -17.89 -7.07
CA LEU A 182 -3.67 -18.53 -6.53
C LEU A 182 -4.92 -18.21 -7.36
N TYR A 183 -5.04 -16.96 -7.79
CA TYR A 183 -6.14 -16.54 -8.66
C TYR A 183 -6.11 -17.29 -10.00
N PHE A 184 -4.96 -17.40 -10.65
CA PHE A 184 -4.86 -18.04 -11.97
C PHE A 184 -4.98 -19.57 -11.90
N GLU A 185 -4.65 -20.22 -10.80
CA GLU A 185 -5.01 -21.62 -10.58
C GLU A 185 -6.53 -21.81 -10.65
N TRP A 186 -7.31 -20.94 -10.01
CA TRP A 186 -8.76 -20.98 -10.07
C TRP A 186 -9.33 -20.53 -11.43
N ALA A 187 -8.84 -19.43 -11.99
CA ALA A 187 -9.41 -18.84 -13.21
C ALA A 187 -9.06 -19.61 -14.49
N GLY A 188 -7.91 -20.28 -14.50
CA GLY A 188 -7.42 -21.05 -15.66
C GLY A 188 -8.25 -22.29 -16.00
N GLU A 189 -9.09 -22.75 -15.08
CA GLU A 189 -10.01 -23.89 -15.30
C GLU A 189 -11.38 -23.46 -15.85
N ARG A 190 -11.61 -22.16 -16.18
CA ARG A 190 -12.90 -21.55 -16.50
C ARG A 190 -12.86 -20.76 -17.79
#